data_2d026940feb2b8d4efd2065f02bdc739
#
_entry.id   2d026940feb2b8d4efd2065f02bdc739
#
_cell.length_a   1.000
_cell.length_b   1.000
_cell.length_c   1.000
_cell.angle_alpha   90.00
_cell.angle_beta   90.00
_cell.angle_gamma   90.00
#
_symmetry.space_group_name_H-M   'P 1'
#
loop_
_entity.id
_entity.type
_entity.pdbx_description
1 polymer ?
#
loop_
_entity_poly.entity_id
_entity_poly.type
_entity_poly.pdbx_seq_one_letter_code
_entity_poly.pdbx_strand_id
1 'polypeptide(L)'
;MRRVHSPALQCLALVVLALLLVGAGFGIRQPFNVDEERFLGVALEMLHSGSWLIPHRAGEIYGDKPPLFMWTVAFFTWLTGSPSLALFIPGLLSAATATAVLYDLGRRLWCRRVGRIAALLFLATYQTYSILRTGQIDSFLCLWVALGFYGMVRHLLLGPAWGWFYVACLAMGLGIISKGVGFLPALMLVPYGYAVRKGWSGVALMPGQGLRWATGFLVVLAGCAVWVVPLLATVWLKGGTDEVAYLKEILFHQTGGRYASAWDHREPFWYFLTVIPQYWLPLVLALPWLVPAWQRQLQKHDARILLLVGWVVLVVLFFCLSTGKRKIYIYPTVPGFILAAAPLVPWMLKRWFAKRRLGLKIFQGVAVAWFALWFARGFIDPIHEGINPHITVMDKANEASHGADLVLVKWREGHWLFAKQPIIHFGFDHSTVEDAAQYLREHPQAYALMPTTELEKCFIADKAVPLSETSRGDWALVAADADNGLCHADGKPEVFRFEWTRKFF
;
A
#
# COMPACT_ATOMS: atom_id res chain seq x y z
N MET A 1 -31.69 -6.54 -32.22
CA MET A 1 -31.54 -7.20 -30.90
C MET A 1 -30.23 -6.77 -30.26
N ARG A 2 -30.25 -5.90 -29.23
CA ARG A 2 -29.04 -5.61 -28.44
C ARG A 2 -28.71 -6.85 -27.62
N ARG A 3 -27.60 -7.54 -27.92
CA ARG A 3 -27.10 -8.66 -27.10
C ARG A 3 -26.91 -8.13 -25.66
N VAL A 4 -27.78 -8.51 -24.77
CA VAL A 4 -27.63 -8.19 -23.33
C VAL A 4 -26.55 -9.13 -22.80
N HIS A 5 -25.30 -8.66 -22.79
CA HIS A 5 -24.19 -9.41 -22.20
C HIS A 5 -24.53 -9.80 -20.75
N SER A 6 -24.13 -11.01 -20.34
CA SER A 6 -24.37 -11.48 -18.97
C SER A 6 -23.69 -10.55 -17.96
N PRO A 7 -24.22 -10.42 -16.73
CA PRO A 7 -23.58 -9.62 -15.69
C PRO A 7 -22.14 -10.07 -15.38
N ALA A 8 -21.88 -11.36 -15.48
CA ALA A 8 -20.54 -11.94 -15.28
C ALA A 8 -19.56 -11.45 -16.35
N LEU A 9 -19.98 -11.45 -17.65
CA LEU A 9 -19.13 -10.98 -18.75
C LEU A 9 -18.85 -9.48 -18.64
N GLN A 10 -19.84 -8.68 -18.17
CA GLN A 10 -19.62 -7.24 -17.94
C GLN A 10 -18.63 -6.99 -16.79
N CYS A 11 -18.75 -7.77 -15.69
CA CYS A 11 -17.81 -7.71 -14.59
C CYS A 11 -16.40 -8.08 -15.04
N LEU A 12 -16.26 -9.19 -15.75
CA LEU A 12 -14.97 -9.66 -16.30
C LEU A 12 -14.33 -8.60 -17.19
N ALA A 13 -15.08 -8.01 -18.12
CA ALA A 13 -14.56 -6.95 -18.99
C ALA A 13 -14.06 -5.73 -18.22
N LEU A 14 -14.75 -5.32 -17.14
CA LEU A 14 -14.32 -4.22 -16.27
C LEU A 14 -13.08 -4.59 -15.44
N VAL A 15 -13.00 -5.82 -14.96
CA VAL A 15 -11.81 -6.32 -14.25
C VAL A 15 -10.61 -6.39 -15.18
N VAL A 16 -10.78 -6.89 -16.42
CA VAL A 16 -9.71 -6.88 -17.42
C VAL A 16 -9.26 -5.45 -17.72
N LEU A 17 -10.19 -4.51 -17.87
CA LEU A 17 -9.85 -3.09 -18.05
C LEU A 17 -9.05 -2.55 -16.85
N ALA A 18 -9.44 -2.91 -15.62
CA ALA A 18 -8.71 -2.52 -14.41
C ALA A 18 -7.27 -3.04 -14.42
N LEU A 19 -7.09 -4.33 -14.75
CA LEU A 19 -5.77 -4.96 -14.84
C LEU A 19 -4.90 -4.31 -15.93
N LEU A 20 -5.49 -4.00 -17.09
CA LEU A 20 -4.77 -3.32 -18.18
C LEU A 20 -4.34 -1.90 -17.78
N LEU A 21 -5.22 -1.11 -17.16
CA LEU A 21 -4.92 0.27 -16.79
C LEU A 21 -3.90 0.36 -15.64
N VAL A 22 -4.07 -0.48 -14.61
CA VAL A 22 -3.18 -0.46 -13.45
C VAL A 22 -1.87 -1.18 -13.74
N GLY A 23 -1.91 -2.29 -14.49
CA GLY A 23 -0.74 -3.10 -14.82
C GLY A 23 0.10 -2.60 -16.00
N ALA A 24 -0.35 -1.57 -16.72
CA ALA A 24 0.40 -1.00 -17.84
C ALA A 24 1.82 -0.61 -17.40
N GLY A 25 2.84 -1.15 -18.08
CA GLY A 25 4.25 -0.86 -17.82
C GLY A 25 4.88 -1.53 -16.59
N PHE A 26 4.18 -2.42 -15.86
CA PHE A 26 4.79 -3.11 -14.71
C PHE A 26 5.97 -4.01 -15.08
N GLY A 27 6.05 -4.49 -16.32
CA GLY A 27 7.20 -5.26 -16.79
C GLY A 27 8.49 -4.45 -16.95
N ILE A 28 8.40 -3.11 -17.04
CA ILE A 28 9.54 -2.21 -17.17
C ILE A 28 9.74 -1.32 -15.95
N ARG A 29 8.79 -1.33 -15.00
CA ARG A 29 8.87 -0.52 -13.79
C ARG A 29 9.73 -1.22 -12.74
N GLN A 30 10.67 -0.47 -12.18
CA GLN A 30 11.51 -0.88 -11.05
C GLN A 30 10.93 -0.30 -9.74
N PRO A 31 11.25 -0.87 -8.56
CA PRO A 31 11.05 -0.19 -7.30
C PRO A 31 11.86 1.12 -7.32
N PHE A 32 11.22 2.25 -7.05
CA PHE A 32 11.84 3.56 -7.23
C PHE A 32 11.82 4.45 -5.98
N ASN A 33 10.83 4.25 -5.11
CA ASN A 33 10.74 5.04 -3.88
C ASN A 33 11.17 4.22 -2.66
N VAL A 34 11.53 4.95 -1.59
CA VAL A 34 12.03 4.39 -0.33
C VAL A 34 11.12 3.32 0.28
N ASP A 35 9.79 3.53 0.19
CA ASP A 35 8.83 2.57 0.74
C ASP A 35 8.80 1.29 -0.10
N GLU A 36 8.88 1.40 -1.44
CA GLU A 36 8.91 0.26 -2.36
C GLU A 36 10.17 -0.58 -2.17
N GLU A 37 11.34 0.08 -2.11
CA GLU A 37 12.61 -0.59 -1.87
C GLU A 37 12.63 -1.29 -0.51
N ARG A 38 12.18 -0.60 0.55
CA ARG A 38 12.12 -1.15 1.90
C ARG A 38 11.22 -2.39 2.00
N PHE A 39 9.99 -2.31 1.48
CA PHE A 39 9.08 -3.44 1.57
C PHE A 39 9.53 -4.62 0.73
N LEU A 40 10.12 -4.35 -0.43
CA LEU A 40 10.72 -5.39 -1.24
C LEU A 40 11.94 -6.00 -0.55
N GLY A 41 12.82 -5.17 0.03
CA GLY A 41 13.98 -5.61 0.79
C GLY A 41 13.59 -6.57 1.92
N VAL A 42 12.65 -6.17 2.77
CA VAL A 42 12.15 -7.02 3.87
C VAL A 42 11.55 -8.34 3.34
N ALA A 43 10.77 -8.29 2.24
CA ALA A 43 10.18 -9.51 1.66
C ALA A 43 11.24 -10.47 1.11
N LEU A 44 12.32 -9.94 0.50
CA LEU A 44 13.42 -10.75 0.00
C LEU A 44 14.30 -11.30 1.13
N GLU A 45 14.48 -10.53 2.19
CA GLU A 45 15.19 -10.99 3.38
C GLU A 45 14.44 -12.14 4.06
N MET A 46 13.09 -12.10 4.12
CA MET A 46 12.27 -13.22 4.57
C MET A 46 12.48 -14.50 3.73
N LEU A 47 12.58 -14.35 2.40
CA LEU A 47 12.85 -15.48 1.50
C LEU A 47 14.24 -16.07 1.72
N HIS A 48 15.23 -15.23 2.02
CA HIS A 48 16.61 -15.64 2.21
C HIS A 48 16.85 -16.26 3.60
N SER A 49 16.37 -15.59 4.66
CA SER A 49 16.59 -16.01 6.06
C SER A 49 15.61 -17.07 6.55
N GLY A 50 14.45 -17.23 5.90
CA GLY A 50 13.34 -18.05 6.41
C GLY A 50 12.61 -17.46 7.62
N SER A 51 12.88 -16.21 7.99
CA SER A 51 12.27 -15.53 9.14
C SER A 51 10.91 -14.91 8.79
N TRP A 52 9.86 -15.76 8.72
CA TRP A 52 8.54 -15.35 8.25
C TRP A 52 7.70 -14.61 9.30
N LEU A 53 7.86 -14.91 10.58
CA LEU A 53 7.00 -14.37 11.63
C LEU A 53 7.47 -13.02 12.15
N ILE A 54 8.78 -12.82 12.20
CA ILE A 54 9.44 -11.61 12.63
C ILE A 54 10.20 -11.05 11.43
N PRO A 55 9.70 -9.98 10.80
CA PRO A 55 10.40 -9.35 9.69
C PRO A 55 11.75 -8.79 10.12
N HIS A 56 12.75 -8.86 9.22
CA HIS A 56 14.05 -8.24 9.42
C HIS A 56 14.34 -7.24 8.30
N ARG A 57 15.19 -6.28 8.62
CA ARG A 57 15.69 -5.25 7.74
C ARG A 57 17.17 -5.05 8.01
N ALA A 58 18.01 -5.40 7.07
CA ALA A 58 19.47 -5.43 7.26
C ALA A 58 19.90 -6.29 8.46
N GLY A 59 19.33 -7.47 8.62
CA GLY A 59 19.60 -8.38 9.75
C GLY A 59 18.89 -8.00 11.07
N GLU A 60 18.50 -6.74 11.26
CA GLU A 60 17.83 -6.25 12.47
C GLU A 60 16.32 -6.43 12.40
N ILE A 61 15.66 -6.51 13.56
CA ILE A 61 14.21 -6.67 13.66
C ILE A 61 13.49 -5.45 13.08
N TYR A 62 12.57 -5.70 12.13
CA TYR A 62 11.72 -4.70 11.54
C TYR A 62 10.33 -4.67 12.18
N GLY A 63 10.15 -3.84 13.21
CA GLY A 63 8.92 -3.71 14.00
C GLY A 63 7.85 -2.78 13.43
N ASP A 64 8.10 -2.08 12.31
CA ASP A 64 7.24 -1.00 11.81
C ASP A 64 5.88 -1.45 11.29
N LYS A 65 5.78 -2.64 10.72
CA LYS A 65 4.58 -3.14 10.02
C LYS A 65 4.36 -4.62 10.23
N PRO A 66 3.07 -5.05 10.34
CA PRO A 66 2.72 -6.46 10.28
C PRO A 66 3.08 -7.09 8.93
N PRO A 67 3.33 -8.43 8.86
CA PRO A 67 4.04 -9.06 7.74
C PRO A 67 3.20 -9.40 6.51
N LEU A 68 1.86 -9.35 6.54
CA LEU A 68 1.02 -9.95 5.48
C LEU A 68 1.29 -9.38 4.08
N PHE A 69 1.64 -8.10 3.98
CA PHE A 69 2.02 -7.50 2.69
C PHE A 69 3.35 -8.10 2.20
N MET A 70 4.38 -8.17 3.06
CA MET A 70 5.67 -8.74 2.73
C MET A 70 5.57 -10.23 2.39
N TRP A 71 4.75 -11.00 3.12
CA TRP A 71 4.43 -12.39 2.75
C TRP A 71 3.86 -12.50 1.34
N THR A 72 2.96 -11.59 0.97
CA THR A 72 2.35 -11.58 -0.36
C THR A 72 3.41 -11.28 -1.43
N VAL A 73 4.26 -10.29 -1.21
CA VAL A 73 5.35 -9.95 -2.13
C VAL A 73 6.35 -11.10 -2.25
N ALA A 74 6.76 -11.68 -1.12
CA ALA A 74 7.67 -12.83 -1.08
C ALA A 74 7.09 -14.05 -1.84
N PHE A 75 5.81 -14.38 -1.62
CA PHE A 75 5.12 -15.45 -2.32
C PHE A 75 5.11 -15.22 -3.84
N PHE A 76 4.75 -14.03 -4.29
CA PHE A 76 4.74 -13.74 -5.72
C PHE A 76 6.16 -13.63 -6.31
N THR A 77 7.16 -13.23 -5.55
CA THR A 77 8.56 -13.29 -5.96
C THR A 77 8.98 -14.74 -6.20
N TRP A 78 8.67 -15.63 -5.26
CA TRP A 78 8.93 -17.07 -5.41
C TRP A 78 8.21 -17.67 -6.64
N LEU A 79 6.95 -17.27 -6.86
CA LEU A 79 6.12 -17.79 -7.95
C LEU A 79 6.57 -17.29 -9.34
N THR A 80 6.89 -15.99 -9.45
CA THR A 80 7.16 -15.33 -10.74
C THR A 80 8.64 -15.28 -11.08
N GLY A 81 9.52 -15.41 -10.08
CA GLY A 81 10.96 -15.17 -10.23
C GLY A 81 11.33 -13.69 -10.42
N SER A 82 10.36 -12.76 -10.33
CA SER A 82 10.56 -11.32 -10.53
C SER A 82 10.11 -10.51 -9.32
N PRO A 83 11.04 -10.01 -8.49
CA PRO A 83 10.71 -9.18 -7.32
C PRO A 83 9.99 -7.89 -7.71
N SER A 84 10.43 -7.22 -8.78
CA SER A 84 9.79 -5.99 -9.26
C SER A 84 8.33 -6.23 -9.62
N LEU A 85 8.02 -7.29 -10.37
CA LEU A 85 6.63 -7.61 -10.69
C LEU A 85 5.84 -7.97 -9.44
N ALA A 86 6.41 -8.80 -8.55
CA ALA A 86 5.78 -9.26 -7.32
C ALA A 86 5.35 -8.10 -6.41
N LEU A 87 6.16 -7.06 -6.33
CA LEU A 87 5.90 -5.85 -5.52
C LEU A 87 4.59 -5.15 -5.93
N PHE A 88 4.21 -5.18 -7.22
CA PHE A 88 3.04 -4.49 -7.74
C PHE A 88 1.77 -5.37 -7.84
N ILE A 89 1.90 -6.70 -7.73
CA ILE A 89 0.75 -7.62 -7.78
C ILE A 89 -0.32 -7.31 -6.70
N PRO A 90 0.01 -6.97 -5.45
CA PRO A 90 -1.00 -6.58 -4.46
C PRO A 90 -1.91 -5.43 -4.92
N GLY A 91 -1.36 -4.44 -5.64
CA GLY A 91 -2.11 -3.36 -6.25
C GLY A 91 -3.07 -3.84 -7.36
N LEU A 92 -2.63 -4.80 -8.20
CA LEU A 92 -3.47 -5.43 -9.21
C LEU A 92 -4.65 -6.21 -8.61
N LEU A 93 -4.40 -6.98 -7.55
CA LEU A 93 -5.44 -7.70 -6.82
C LEU A 93 -6.48 -6.74 -6.24
N SER A 94 -6.03 -5.61 -5.70
CA SER A 94 -6.91 -4.55 -5.19
C SER A 94 -7.74 -3.90 -6.29
N ALA A 95 -7.12 -3.60 -7.45
CA ALA A 95 -7.81 -3.03 -8.60
C ALA A 95 -8.92 -3.95 -9.11
N ALA A 96 -8.62 -5.23 -9.30
CA ALA A 96 -9.56 -6.24 -9.74
C ALA A 96 -10.74 -6.38 -8.76
N THR A 97 -10.42 -6.54 -7.48
CA THR A 97 -11.42 -6.74 -6.42
C THR A 97 -12.32 -5.52 -6.23
N ALA A 98 -11.75 -4.33 -6.07
CA ALA A 98 -12.55 -3.12 -5.88
C ALA A 98 -13.44 -2.82 -7.10
N THR A 99 -12.95 -3.05 -8.31
CA THR A 99 -13.74 -2.91 -9.55
C THR A 99 -14.90 -3.90 -9.58
N ALA A 100 -14.68 -5.17 -9.27
CA ALA A 100 -15.72 -6.20 -9.22
C ALA A 100 -16.76 -5.89 -8.13
N VAL A 101 -16.31 -5.49 -6.93
CA VAL A 101 -17.14 -5.09 -5.79
C VAL A 101 -18.04 -3.93 -6.17
N LEU A 102 -17.50 -2.87 -6.74
CA LEU A 102 -18.26 -1.67 -7.15
C LEU A 102 -19.27 -1.97 -8.24
N TYR A 103 -18.90 -2.78 -9.23
CA TYR A 103 -19.83 -3.23 -10.25
C TYR A 103 -20.99 -4.02 -9.64
N ASP A 104 -20.71 -5.03 -8.79
CA ASP A 104 -21.75 -5.90 -8.23
C ASP A 104 -22.66 -5.15 -7.23
N LEU A 105 -22.08 -4.33 -6.34
CA LEU A 105 -22.88 -3.52 -5.41
C LEU A 105 -23.74 -2.49 -6.15
N GLY A 106 -23.18 -1.75 -7.08
CA GLY A 106 -23.93 -0.78 -7.87
C GLY A 106 -25.06 -1.42 -8.67
N ARG A 107 -24.83 -2.64 -9.19
CA ARG A 107 -25.84 -3.43 -9.90
C ARG A 107 -26.97 -3.90 -8.98
N ARG A 108 -26.64 -4.32 -7.77
CA ARG A 108 -27.59 -4.87 -6.79
C ARG A 108 -28.40 -3.80 -6.07
N LEU A 109 -27.72 -2.71 -5.69
CA LEU A 109 -28.38 -1.61 -4.96
C LEU A 109 -29.25 -0.74 -5.89
N TRP A 110 -28.97 -0.69 -7.18
CA TRP A 110 -29.71 0.11 -8.17
C TRP A 110 -29.94 -0.65 -9.48
N CYS A 111 -28.96 -0.66 -10.38
CA CYS A 111 -29.07 -1.37 -11.66
C CYS A 111 -27.68 -1.58 -12.32
N ARG A 112 -27.65 -2.42 -13.38
CA ARG A 112 -26.42 -2.72 -14.14
C ARG A 112 -25.70 -1.48 -14.67
N ARG A 113 -26.45 -0.43 -15.04
CA ARG A 113 -25.89 0.83 -15.53
C ARG A 113 -25.09 1.53 -14.43
N VAL A 114 -25.63 1.59 -13.21
CA VAL A 114 -24.98 2.18 -12.04
C VAL A 114 -23.72 1.37 -11.66
N GLY A 115 -23.79 0.04 -11.70
CA GLY A 115 -22.61 -0.79 -11.45
C GLY A 115 -21.45 -0.51 -12.41
N ARG A 116 -21.74 -0.40 -13.73
CA ARG A 116 -20.72 -0.03 -14.71
C ARG A 116 -20.15 1.37 -14.48
N ILE A 117 -21.01 2.34 -14.17
CA ILE A 117 -20.58 3.71 -13.86
C ILE A 117 -19.67 3.72 -12.62
N ALA A 118 -20.05 3.00 -11.55
CA ALA A 118 -19.24 2.94 -10.35
C ALA A 118 -17.84 2.35 -10.61
N ALA A 119 -17.75 1.23 -11.33
CA ALA A 119 -16.48 0.63 -11.69
C ALA A 119 -15.62 1.57 -12.57
N LEU A 120 -16.21 2.22 -13.59
CA LEU A 120 -15.48 3.16 -14.45
C LEU A 120 -15.04 4.43 -13.71
N LEU A 121 -15.86 4.97 -12.80
CA LEU A 121 -15.48 6.12 -11.98
C LEU A 121 -14.31 5.78 -11.03
N PHE A 122 -14.29 4.56 -10.48
CA PHE A 122 -13.18 4.09 -9.67
C PHE A 122 -11.87 4.10 -10.45
N LEU A 123 -11.88 3.51 -11.65
CA LEU A 123 -10.72 3.48 -12.54
C LEU A 123 -10.33 4.87 -13.07
N ALA A 124 -11.29 5.79 -13.20
CA ALA A 124 -11.01 7.17 -13.61
C ALA A 124 -10.46 8.05 -12.51
N THR A 125 -10.58 7.64 -11.23
CA THR A 125 -10.13 8.45 -10.08
C THR A 125 -8.60 8.52 -10.03
N TYR A 126 -8.04 9.74 -9.95
CA TYR A 126 -6.59 9.96 -9.93
C TYR A 126 -5.91 9.22 -8.77
N GLN A 127 -6.51 9.22 -7.58
CA GLN A 127 -5.94 8.50 -6.44
C GLN A 127 -5.87 6.99 -6.69
N THR A 128 -6.86 6.40 -7.37
CA THR A 128 -6.84 4.99 -7.76
C THR A 128 -5.65 4.68 -8.66
N TYR A 129 -5.44 5.51 -9.69
CA TYR A 129 -4.29 5.35 -10.57
C TYR A 129 -2.97 5.46 -9.80
N SER A 130 -2.82 6.53 -9.00
CA SER A 130 -1.55 6.82 -8.30
C SER A 130 -1.19 5.79 -7.22
N ILE A 131 -2.19 5.27 -6.47
CA ILE A 131 -1.94 4.36 -5.32
C ILE A 131 -1.80 2.90 -5.77
N LEU A 132 -2.70 2.42 -6.64
CA LEU A 132 -2.68 1.00 -7.02
C LEU A 132 -1.49 0.62 -7.90
N ARG A 133 -0.77 1.60 -8.41
CA ARG A 133 0.46 1.42 -9.17
C ARG A 133 1.73 1.51 -8.32
N THR A 134 1.59 1.67 -7.02
CA THR A 134 2.74 1.68 -6.09
C THR A 134 2.85 0.38 -5.31
N GLY A 135 4.08 -0.03 -5.02
CA GLY A 135 4.40 -1.16 -4.15
C GLY A 135 4.26 -0.80 -2.67
N GLN A 136 3.13 -0.22 -2.28
CA GLN A 136 2.87 0.20 -0.91
C GLN A 136 1.78 -0.65 -0.23
N ILE A 137 1.88 -0.77 1.08
CA ILE A 137 0.90 -1.53 1.89
C ILE A 137 -0.52 -0.97 1.72
N ASP A 138 -0.65 0.34 1.48
CA ASP A 138 -1.95 1.00 1.29
C ASP A 138 -2.70 0.50 0.07
N SER A 139 -1.99 0.17 -1.01
CA SER A 139 -2.58 -0.44 -2.20
C SER A 139 -3.19 -1.80 -1.87
N PHE A 140 -2.53 -2.60 -1.03
CA PHE A 140 -3.00 -3.91 -0.59
C PHE A 140 -4.10 -3.82 0.48
N LEU A 141 -4.03 -2.85 1.38
CA LEU A 141 -5.08 -2.59 2.35
C LEU A 141 -6.43 -2.35 1.67
N CYS A 142 -6.43 -1.70 0.49
CA CYS A 142 -7.65 -1.47 -0.28
C CYS A 142 -8.37 -2.77 -0.67
N LEU A 143 -7.64 -3.86 -0.92
CA LEU A 143 -8.21 -5.19 -1.17
C LEU A 143 -9.09 -5.63 0.01
N TRP A 144 -8.52 -5.60 1.20
CA TRP A 144 -9.19 -6.07 2.43
C TRP A 144 -10.37 -5.17 2.80
N VAL A 145 -10.18 -3.86 2.71
CA VAL A 145 -11.26 -2.90 2.99
C VAL A 145 -12.37 -3.01 1.95
N ALA A 146 -12.07 -3.23 0.66
CA ALA A 146 -13.09 -3.42 -0.37
C ALA A 146 -13.91 -4.70 -0.15
N LEU A 147 -13.27 -5.81 0.25
CA LEU A 147 -13.96 -7.06 0.61
C LEU A 147 -14.81 -6.89 1.86
N GLY A 148 -14.26 -6.23 2.89
CA GLY A 148 -14.99 -5.90 4.12
C GLY A 148 -16.20 -5.01 3.84
N PHE A 149 -16.01 -3.95 3.07
CA PHE A 149 -17.06 -3.05 2.62
C PHE A 149 -18.16 -3.78 1.82
N TYR A 150 -17.75 -4.67 0.90
CA TYR A 150 -18.70 -5.47 0.12
C TYR A 150 -19.60 -6.33 1.02
N GLY A 151 -19.00 -7.10 1.92
CA GLY A 151 -19.77 -7.99 2.79
C GLY A 151 -20.67 -7.22 3.75
N MET A 152 -20.21 -6.08 4.30
CA MET A 152 -21.02 -5.21 5.15
C MET A 152 -22.21 -4.62 4.39
N VAL A 153 -22.00 -4.05 3.21
CA VAL A 153 -23.10 -3.51 2.38
C VAL A 153 -24.09 -4.60 2.00
N ARG A 154 -23.61 -5.78 1.60
CA ARG A 154 -24.46 -6.94 1.28
C ARG A 154 -25.32 -7.39 2.46
N HIS A 155 -24.73 -7.43 3.64
CA HIS A 155 -25.40 -7.89 4.86
C HIS A 155 -26.42 -6.87 5.38
N LEU A 156 -26.01 -5.59 5.42
CA LEU A 156 -26.79 -4.53 6.07
C LEU A 156 -27.92 -3.95 5.20
N LEU A 157 -27.72 -3.90 3.86
CA LEU A 157 -28.67 -3.24 2.94
C LEU A 157 -29.44 -4.22 2.03
N LEU A 158 -28.90 -5.40 1.74
CA LEU A 158 -29.50 -6.34 0.78
C LEU A 158 -30.14 -7.57 1.45
N GLY A 159 -30.23 -7.56 2.78
CA GLY A 159 -30.78 -8.64 3.59
C GLY A 159 -29.71 -9.46 4.29
N PRO A 160 -30.07 -10.29 5.27
CA PRO A 160 -29.09 -11.04 6.03
C PRO A 160 -28.29 -11.97 5.11
N ALA A 161 -27.01 -11.62 4.88
CA ALA A 161 -26.08 -12.37 4.06
C ALA A 161 -24.88 -12.81 4.93
N TRP A 162 -25.12 -13.74 5.86
CA TRP A 162 -24.15 -14.15 6.89
C TRP A 162 -22.82 -14.63 6.31
N GLY A 163 -22.84 -15.38 5.20
CA GLY A 163 -21.59 -15.81 4.54
C GLY A 163 -20.73 -14.62 4.12
N TRP A 164 -21.34 -13.58 3.53
CA TRP A 164 -20.59 -12.36 3.15
C TRP A 164 -20.19 -11.51 4.35
N PHE A 165 -20.97 -11.53 5.42
CA PHE A 165 -20.60 -10.91 6.68
C PHE A 165 -19.34 -11.55 7.29
N TYR A 166 -19.25 -12.89 7.30
CA TYR A 166 -18.06 -13.58 7.78
C TYR A 166 -16.84 -13.38 6.85
N VAL A 167 -17.05 -13.33 5.54
CA VAL A 167 -15.98 -12.93 4.60
C VAL A 167 -15.50 -11.50 4.90
N ALA A 168 -16.42 -10.57 5.19
CA ALA A 168 -16.05 -9.21 5.59
C ALA A 168 -15.25 -9.19 6.90
N CYS A 169 -15.67 -9.97 7.89
CA CYS A 169 -14.98 -10.09 9.17
C CYS A 169 -13.57 -10.67 8.99
N LEU A 170 -13.41 -11.74 8.20
CA LEU A 170 -12.10 -12.30 7.88
C LEU A 170 -11.21 -11.28 7.17
N ALA A 171 -11.75 -10.59 6.16
CA ALA A 171 -11.03 -9.55 5.44
C ALA A 171 -10.59 -8.40 6.37
N MET A 172 -11.41 -8.02 7.35
CA MET A 172 -11.02 -7.04 8.36
C MET A 172 -9.83 -7.54 9.20
N GLY A 173 -9.85 -8.80 9.66
CA GLY A 173 -8.74 -9.41 10.40
C GLY A 173 -7.43 -9.44 9.60
N LEU A 174 -7.50 -9.90 8.34
CA LEU A 174 -6.35 -9.90 7.42
C LEU A 174 -5.86 -8.47 7.11
N GLY A 175 -6.78 -7.52 6.97
CA GLY A 175 -6.45 -6.09 6.81
C GLY A 175 -5.73 -5.52 8.05
N ILE A 176 -6.08 -5.96 9.26
CA ILE A 176 -5.39 -5.56 10.50
C ILE A 176 -3.94 -6.04 10.49
N ILE A 177 -3.69 -7.29 10.13
CA ILE A 177 -2.31 -7.82 10.02
C ILE A 177 -1.58 -7.38 8.74
N SER A 178 -2.22 -6.54 7.90
CA SER A 178 -1.54 -5.81 6.82
C SER A 178 -1.06 -4.43 7.29
N LYS A 179 -1.93 -3.65 7.97
CA LYS A 179 -1.62 -2.25 8.33
C LYS A 179 -2.24 -1.75 9.64
N GLY A 180 -2.90 -2.57 10.43
CA GLY A 180 -3.57 -2.15 11.67
C GLY A 180 -4.97 -1.54 11.49
N VAL A 181 -5.28 -0.89 10.37
CA VAL A 181 -6.56 -0.20 10.10
C VAL A 181 -7.55 -1.00 9.24
N GLY A 182 -7.39 -2.31 9.15
CA GLY A 182 -8.27 -3.21 8.39
C GLY A 182 -9.73 -3.22 8.85
N PHE A 183 -10.00 -2.79 10.08
CA PHE A 183 -11.34 -2.73 10.69
C PHE A 183 -12.26 -1.63 10.13
N LEU A 184 -11.78 -0.74 9.26
CA LEU A 184 -12.55 0.41 8.75
C LEU A 184 -13.96 0.08 8.24
N PRO A 185 -14.24 -1.07 7.60
CA PRO A 185 -15.59 -1.44 7.20
C PRO A 185 -16.58 -1.56 8.38
N ALA A 186 -16.11 -1.90 9.59
CA ALA A 186 -16.95 -1.99 10.79
C ALA A 186 -17.56 -0.65 11.20
N LEU A 187 -16.95 0.49 10.82
CA LEU A 187 -17.52 1.82 11.08
C LEU A 187 -18.88 2.01 10.41
N MET A 188 -19.26 1.17 9.42
CA MET A 188 -20.58 1.17 8.81
C MET A 188 -21.68 0.76 9.79
N LEU A 189 -21.35 0.06 10.87
CA LEU A 189 -22.30 -0.31 11.92
C LEU A 189 -22.87 0.92 12.64
N VAL A 190 -22.16 2.05 12.68
CA VAL A 190 -22.62 3.29 13.32
C VAL A 190 -23.84 3.86 12.58
N PRO A 191 -23.77 4.20 11.28
CA PRO A 191 -24.95 4.68 10.55
C PRO A 191 -26.03 3.60 10.41
N TYR A 192 -25.70 2.32 10.38
CA TYR A 192 -26.65 1.23 10.42
C TYR A 192 -27.44 1.23 11.73
N GLY A 193 -26.78 1.28 12.89
CA GLY A 193 -27.43 1.34 14.20
C GLY A 193 -28.35 2.57 14.35
N TYR A 194 -27.93 3.72 13.79
CA TYR A 194 -28.79 4.89 13.72
C TYR A 194 -30.05 4.64 12.88
N ALA A 195 -29.90 4.06 11.68
CA ALA A 195 -31.06 3.74 10.81
C ALA A 195 -32.03 2.79 11.47
N VAL A 196 -31.53 1.73 12.13
CA VAL A 196 -32.38 0.76 12.88
C VAL A 196 -33.14 1.45 14.01
N ARG A 197 -32.47 2.26 14.84
CA ARG A 197 -33.08 2.98 15.96
C ARG A 197 -34.16 3.97 15.51
N LYS A 198 -33.98 4.58 14.33
CA LYS A 198 -34.92 5.55 13.75
C LYS A 198 -35.98 4.90 12.86
N GLY A 199 -35.98 3.57 12.73
CA GLY A 199 -36.96 2.83 11.92
C GLY A 199 -36.87 3.12 10.42
N TRP A 200 -35.69 3.42 9.90
CA TRP A 200 -35.51 3.67 8.46
C TRP A 200 -35.75 2.37 7.68
N SER A 201 -36.52 2.48 6.62
CA SER A 201 -36.68 1.37 5.67
C SER A 201 -35.42 1.12 4.85
N GLY A 202 -35.26 -0.10 4.34
CA GLY A 202 -34.13 -0.45 3.43
C GLY A 202 -32.84 -0.90 4.14
N VAL A 203 -32.89 -1.10 5.47
CA VAL A 203 -31.86 -1.85 6.22
C VAL A 203 -32.38 -3.24 6.59
N ALA A 204 -31.49 -4.23 6.59
CA ALA A 204 -31.82 -5.58 7.02
C ALA A 204 -31.95 -5.62 8.57
N LEU A 205 -33.11 -5.98 9.07
CA LEU A 205 -33.35 -6.20 10.50
C LEU A 205 -33.04 -7.65 10.86
N MET A 206 -32.27 -7.86 11.94
CA MET A 206 -31.78 -9.19 12.35
C MET A 206 -31.99 -9.41 13.85
N PRO A 207 -33.26 -9.43 14.31
CA PRO A 207 -33.57 -9.65 15.72
C PRO A 207 -33.18 -11.08 16.15
N GLY A 208 -32.69 -11.22 17.38
CA GLY A 208 -32.31 -12.51 17.94
C GLY A 208 -31.04 -13.13 17.40
N GLN A 209 -30.25 -12.45 16.53
CA GLN A 209 -29.07 -13.00 15.90
C GLN A 209 -27.76 -12.60 16.62
N GLY A 210 -27.80 -12.25 17.91
CA GLY A 210 -26.62 -11.79 18.67
C GLY A 210 -25.44 -12.77 18.60
N LEU A 211 -25.68 -14.08 18.67
CA LEU A 211 -24.63 -15.09 18.57
C LEU A 211 -23.89 -15.04 17.22
N ARG A 212 -24.61 -14.83 16.11
CA ARG A 212 -24.00 -14.71 14.78
C ARG A 212 -23.15 -13.45 14.64
N TRP A 213 -23.58 -12.34 15.27
CA TRP A 213 -22.76 -11.13 15.35
C TRP A 213 -21.50 -11.35 16.17
N ALA A 214 -21.61 -12.03 17.33
CA ALA A 214 -20.45 -12.40 18.15
C ALA A 214 -19.50 -13.33 17.40
N THR A 215 -20.02 -14.31 16.64
CA THR A 215 -19.22 -15.18 15.76
C THR A 215 -18.45 -14.35 14.71
N GLY A 216 -19.05 -13.28 14.18
CA GLY A 216 -18.34 -12.35 13.27
C GLY A 216 -17.11 -11.73 13.92
N PHE A 217 -17.21 -11.31 15.17
CA PHE A 217 -16.04 -10.81 15.91
C PHE A 217 -14.96 -11.89 16.08
N LEU A 218 -15.35 -13.13 16.39
CA LEU A 218 -14.39 -14.26 16.45
C LEU A 218 -13.73 -14.52 15.10
N VAL A 219 -14.42 -14.31 13.97
CA VAL A 219 -13.84 -14.43 12.63
C VAL A 219 -12.82 -13.32 12.35
N VAL A 220 -13.04 -12.08 12.85
CA VAL A 220 -11.99 -11.02 12.79
C VAL A 220 -10.75 -11.47 13.57
N LEU A 221 -10.94 -11.99 14.78
CA LEU A 221 -9.84 -12.51 15.60
C LEU A 221 -9.13 -13.68 14.92
N ALA A 222 -9.86 -14.58 14.26
CA ALA A 222 -9.28 -15.69 13.50
C ALA A 222 -8.41 -15.16 12.33
N GLY A 223 -8.83 -14.09 11.64
CA GLY A 223 -8.00 -13.43 10.63
C GLY A 223 -6.70 -12.84 11.20
N CYS A 224 -6.75 -12.24 12.39
CA CYS A 224 -5.57 -11.75 13.08
C CYS A 224 -4.69 -12.92 13.58
N ALA A 225 -5.30 -14.01 14.04
CA ALA A 225 -4.65 -15.17 14.61
C ALA A 225 -3.72 -15.89 13.61
N VAL A 226 -3.93 -15.74 12.31
CA VAL A 226 -3.03 -16.27 11.26
C VAL A 226 -1.57 -15.89 11.49
N TRP A 227 -1.31 -14.73 12.02
CA TRP A 227 0.02 -14.26 12.36
C TRP A 227 0.27 -14.19 13.88
N VAL A 228 -0.68 -13.65 14.64
CA VAL A 228 -0.49 -13.37 16.06
C VAL A 228 -0.29 -14.66 16.87
N VAL A 229 -1.02 -15.74 16.58
CA VAL A 229 -0.88 -17.01 17.32
C VAL A 229 0.49 -17.67 17.08
N PRO A 230 0.97 -17.85 15.84
CA PRO A 230 2.34 -18.35 15.62
C PRO A 230 3.41 -17.46 16.23
N LEU A 231 3.25 -16.12 16.18
CA LEU A 231 4.19 -15.19 16.80
C LEU A 231 4.25 -15.39 18.31
N LEU A 232 3.10 -15.43 19.00
CA LEU A 232 3.03 -15.66 20.45
C LEU A 232 3.61 -17.03 20.83
N ALA A 233 3.35 -18.06 20.05
CA ALA A 233 3.93 -19.39 20.26
C ALA A 233 5.46 -19.34 20.13
N THR A 234 6.01 -18.63 19.15
CA THR A 234 7.46 -18.47 18.99
C THR A 234 8.07 -17.72 20.16
N VAL A 235 7.46 -16.62 20.61
CA VAL A 235 7.91 -15.87 21.79
C VAL A 235 7.88 -16.74 23.05
N TRP A 236 6.82 -17.53 23.21
CA TRP A 236 6.69 -18.43 24.38
C TRP A 236 7.70 -19.58 24.37
N LEU A 237 7.97 -20.17 23.20
CA LEU A 237 8.87 -21.33 23.08
C LEU A 237 10.36 -20.94 23.11
N LYS A 238 10.72 -19.83 22.46
CA LYS A 238 12.12 -19.38 22.37
C LYS A 238 12.54 -18.49 23.53
N GLY A 239 11.64 -17.65 24.05
CA GLY A 239 11.85 -16.78 25.21
C GLY A 239 12.95 -15.74 25.04
N GLY A 240 13.34 -15.42 23.80
CA GLY A 240 14.39 -14.46 23.50
C GLY A 240 14.00 -13.02 23.83
N THR A 241 14.99 -12.20 24.17
CA THR A 241 14.79 -10.77 24.44
C THR A 241 14.25 -10.03 23.23
N ASP A 242 14.70 -10.42 22.04
CA ASP A 242 14.38 -9.78 20.75
C ASP A 242 12.95 -10.07 20.31
N GLU A 243 12.48 -11.31 20.46
CA GLU A 243 11.09 -11.68 20.16
C GLU A 243 10.09 -10.94 21.07
N VAL A 244 10.44 -10.78 22.34
CA VAL A 244 9.62 -10.02 23.32
C VAL A 244 9.64 -8.51 22.98
N ALA A 245 10.79 -7.96 22.60
CA ALA A 245 10.93 -6.57 22.20
C ALA A 245 10.09 -6.29 20.94
N TYR A 246 10.15 -7.15 19.93
CA TYR A 246 9.33 -7.07 18.73
C TYR A 246 7.83 -7.07 19.04
N LEU A 247 7.38 -7.99 19.90
CA LEU A 247 5.97 -8.08 20.27
C LEU A 247 5.50 -6.79 20.97
N LYS A 248 6.30 -6.22 21.85
CA LYS A 248 6.00 -4.94 22.52
C LYS A 248 5.95 -3.79 21.51
N GLU A 249 6.93 -3.70 20.61
CA GLU A 249 6.98 -2.65 19.59
C GLU A 249 5.74 -2.68 18.70
N ILE A 250 5.39 -3.83 18.13
CA ILE A 250 4.29 -3.93 17.16
C ILE A 250 2.90 -3.74 17.77
N LEU A 251 2.67 -4.24 19.00
CA LEU A 251 1.37 -4.18 19.67
C LEU A 251 1.10 -2.82 20.33
N PHE A 252 2.11 -2.23 20.97
CA PHE A 252 1.90 -1.03 21.79
C PHE A 252 2.37 0.23 21.07
N HIS A 253 3.60 0.25 20.59
CA HIS A 253 4.18 1.46 20.00
C HIS A 253 3.61 1.77 18.62
N GLN A 254 3.55 0.79 17.73
CA GLN A 254 3.07 0.99 16.36
C GLN A 254 1.53 1.09 16.26
N THR A 255 0.78 0.52 17.20
CA THR A 255 -0.69 0.54 17.14
C THR A 255 -1.27 1.74 17.90
N GLY A 256 -0.94 1.89 19.18
CA GLY A 256 -1.48 2.95 20.03
C GLY A 256 -0.69 4.26 19.95
N GLY A 257 0.63 4.20 20.10
CA GLY A 257 1.50 5.36 20.13
C GLY A 257 1.46 6.17 18.83
N ARG A 258 1.47 5.51 17.69
CA ARG A 258 1.48 6.17 16.38
C ARG A 258 0.17 6.90 16.03
N TYR A 259 -0.97 6.45 16.56
CA TYR A 259 -2.25 7.14 16.39
C TYR A 259 -2.33 8.40 17.27
N ALA A 260 -1.88 8.30 18.52
CA ALA A 260 -2.03 9.36 19.53
C ALA A 260 -0.91 10.42 19.46
N SER A 261 0.33 10.01 19.19
CA SER A 261 1.53 10.88 19.21
C SER A 261 2.48 10.51 18.06
N ALA A 262 2.05 10.74 16.82
CA ALA A 262 2.93 10.53 15.67
C ALA A 262 4.12 11.49 15.74
N TRP A 263 5.32 10.96 15.58
CA TRP A 263 6.57 11.73 15.46
C TRP A 263 6.82 12.23 14.03
N ASP A 264 6.23 11.54 13.03
CA ASP A 264 6.35 11.87 11.60
C ASP A 264 5.01 12.29 10.99
N HIS A 265 5.07 13.09 9.92
CA HIS A 265 3.93 13.50 9.11
C HIS A 265 2.80 14.18 9.90
N ARG A 266 3.17 15.04 10.86
CA ARG A 266 2.19 15.85 11.59
C ARG A 266 1.54 16.86 10.67
N GLU A 267 0.22 16.73 10.51
CA GLU A 267 -0.58 17.60 9.67
C GLU A 267 -1.84 18.08 10.40
N PRO A 268 -2.39 19.27 10.05
CA PRO A 268 -3.54 19.83 10.72
C PRO A 268 -4.78 18.95 10.55
N PHE A 269 -5.78 19.12 11.45
CA PHE A 269 -7.02 18.35 11.43
C PHE A 269 -7.72 18.36 10.06
N TRP A 270 -7.70 19.48 9.35
CA TRP A 270 -8.35 19.66 8.04
C TRP A 270 -7.53 19.18 6.85
N TYR A 271 -6.37 18.58 7.04
CA TYR A 271 -5.47 18.15 5.97
C TYR A 271 -6.18 17.41 4.82
N PHE A 272 -7.09 16.50 5.15
CA PHE A 272 -7.78 15.74 4.10
C PHE A 272 -8.77 16.57 3.28
N LEU A 273 -9.23 17.73 3.76
CA LEU A 273 -10.03 18.65 2.95
C LEU A 273 -9.22 19.26 1.79
N THR A 274 -7.90 19.31 1.92
CA THR A 274 -7.00 19.72 0.83
C THR A 274 -6.65 18.56 -0.10
N VAL A 275 -6.59 17.34 0.42
CA VAL A 275 -6.28 16.11 -0.34
C VAL A 275 -7.44 15.71 -1.24
N ILE A 276 -8.68 15.72 -0.74
CA ILE A 276 -9.87 15.27 -1.47
C ILE A 276 -10.03 16.00 -2.82
N PRO A 277 -9.97 17.35 -2.92
CA PRO A 277 -10.12 18.05 -4.18
C PRO A 277 -9.08 17.68 -5.24
N GLN A 278 -7.88 17.34 -4.82
CA GLN A 278 -6.76 17.02 -5.71
C GLN A 278 -6.79 15.56 -6.18
N TYR A 279 -7.04 14.64 -5.24
CA TYR A 279 -6.84 13.21 -5.46
C TYR A 279 -8.11 12.45 -5.89
N TRP A 280 -9.32 12.98 -5.59
CA TRP A 280 -10.58 12.36 -5.97
C TRP A 280 -11.14 12.89 -7.31
N LEU A 281 -10.29 13.53 -8.11
CA LEU A 281 -10.63 13.91 -9.49
C LEU A 281 -10.93 12.65 -10.33
N PRO A 282 -11.85 12.75 -11.31
CA PRO A 282 -12.66 13.93 -11.68
C PRO A 282 -13.95 14.06 -10.87
N LEU A 283 -14.35 13.05 -10.08
CA LEU A 283 -15.68 12.98 -9.46
C LEU A 283 -15.91 14.07 -8.40
N VAL A 284 -14.86 14.52 -7.73
CA VAL A 284 -14.95 15.60 -6.72
C VAL A 284 -15.53 16.89 -7.30
N LEU A 285 -15.34 17.17 -8.60
CA LEU A 285 -15.91 18.33 -9.28
C LEU A 285 -17.44 18.30 -9.30
N ALA A 286 -18.04 17.13 -9.11
CA ALA A 286 -19.49 16.96 -9.05
C ALA A 286 -20.09 17.23 -7.64
N LEU A 287 -19.28 17.46 -6.60
CA LEU A 287 -19.75 17.70 -5.22
C LEU A 287 -20.85 18.76 -5.10
N PRO A 288 -20.80 19.92 -5.82
CA PRO A 288 -21.86 20.92 -5.74
C PRO A 288 -23.26 20.38 -6.12
N TRP A 289 -23.33 19.31 -6.92
CA TRP A 289 -24.57 18.63 -7.29
C TRP A 289 -24.85 17.40 -6.43
N LEU A 290 -23.80 16.68 -6.03
CA LEU A 290 -23.90 15.46 -5.22
C LEU A 290 -24.39 15.76 -3.80
N VAL A 291 -23.82 16.77 -3.12
CA VAL A 291 -24.17 17.10 -1.73
C VAL A 291 -25.65 17.43 -1.57
N PRO A 292 -26.25 18.36 -2.36
CA PRO A 292 -27.69 18.62 -2.26
C PRO A 292 -28.56 17.41 -2.64
N ALA A 293 -28.08 16.55 -3.56
CA ALA A 293 -28.81 15.35 -3.91
C ALA A 293 -28.79 14.32 -2.77
N TRP A 294 -27.64 14.11 -2.11
CA TRP A 294 -27.54 13.25 -0.93
C TRP A 294 -28.39 13.78 0.23
N GLN A 295 -28.38 15.09 0.51
CA GLN A 295 -29.27 15.69 1.53
C GLN A 295 -30.75 15.39 1.29
N ARG A 296 -31.22 15.52 0.02
CA ARG A 296 -32.59 15.17 -0.33
C ARG A 296 -32.90 13.67 -0.15
N GLN A 297 -31.93 12.77 -0.44
CA GLN A 297 -32.12 11.33 -0.21
C GLN A 297 -32.12 11.00 1.28
N LEU A 298 -31.28 11.65 2.09
CA LEU A 298 -31.28 11.51 3.55
C LEU A 298 -32.62 11.98 4.16
N GLN A 299 -33.16 13.11 3.66
CA GLN A 299 -34.49 13.59 4.08
C GLN A 299 -35.61 12.60 3.71
N LYS A 300 -35.40 11.77 2.66
CA LYS A 300 -36.32 10.68 2.27
C LYS A 300 -36.02 9.37 2.98
N HIS A 301 -35.13 9.38 3.96
CA HIS A 301 -34.69 8.22 4.72
C HIS A 301 -34.10 7.08 3.85
N ASP A 302 -33.36 7.42 2.77
CA ASP A 302 -32.65 6.42 1.96
C ASP A 302 -31.44 5.86 2.75
N ALA A 303 -31.63 4.67 3.29
CA ALA A 303 -30.61 4.01 4.10
C ALA A 303 -29.31 3.72 3.32
N ARG A 304 -29.37 3.54 1.98
CA ARG A 304 -28.19 3.31 1.15
C ARG A 304 -27.25 4.50 1.22
N ILE A 305 -27.79 5.72 1.02
CA ILE A 305 -26.99 6.95 1.07
C ILE A 305 -26.50 7.21 2.51
N LEU A 306 -27.32 6.95 3.53
CA LEU A 306 -26.90 7.09 4.92
C LEU A 306 -25.68 6.20 5.23
N LEU A 307 -25.73 4.91 4.89
CA LEU A 307 -24.65 3.99 5.19
C LEU A 307 -23.38 4.31 4.39
N LEU A 308 -23.51 4.62 3.10
CA LEU A 308 -22.38 4.87 2.23
C LEU A 308 -21.68 6.20 2.57
N VAL A 309 -22.44 7.30 2.62
CA VAL A 309 -21.87 8.63 2.93
C VAL A 309 -21.45 8.70 4.40
N GLY A 310 -22.26 8.14 5.32
CA GLY A 310 -21.92 8.09 6.74
C GLY A 310 -20.62 7.33 7.00
N TRP A 311 -20.42 6.19 6.32
CA TRP A 311 -19.16 5.45 6.41
C TRP A 311 -17.97 6.25 5.89
N VAL A 312 -18.09 6.88 4.71
CA VAL A 312 -17.02 7.73 4.16
C VAL A 312 -16.65 8.84 5.12
N VAL A 313 -17.65 9.55 5.66
CA VAL A 313 -17.43 10.65 6.62
C VAL A 313 -16.76 10.14 7.89
N LEU A 314 -17.20 9.00 8.45
CA LEU A 314 -16.59 8.42 9.66
C LEU A 314 -15.15 8.01 9.46
N VAL A 315 -14.81 7.40 8.31
CA VAL A 315 -13.42 7.00 8.03
C VAL A 315 -12.53 8.23 7.80
N VAL A 316 -13.00 9.24 7.07
CA VAL A 316 -12.25 10.49 6.91
C VAL A 316 -12.05 11.17 8.26
N LEU A 317 -13.09 11.23 9.09
CA LEU A 317 -13.02 11.81 10.44
C LEU A 317 -12.03 11.03 11.33
N PHE A 318 -12.05 9.68 11.26
CA PHE A 318 -11.10 8.84 11.98
C PHE A 318 -9.64 9.23 11.66
N PHE A 319 -9.31 9.44 10.39
CA PHE A 319 -7.96 9.87 10.01
C PHE A 319 -7.71 11.37 10.29
N CYS A 320 -8.72 12.23 10.29
CA CYS A 320 -8.57 13.62 10.72
C CYS A 320 -8.16 13.73 12.20
N LEU A 321 -8.65 12.81 13.04
CA LEU A 321 -8.33 12.77 14.47
C LEU A 321 -6.93 12.21 14.76
N SER A 322 -6.33 11.43 13.85
CA SER A 322 -4.95 10.97 13.97
C SER A 322 -3.98 12.15 13.85
N THR A 323 -2.89 12.13 14.62
CA THR A 323 -1.84 13.17 14.56
C THR A 323 -1.00 13.06 13.29
N GLY A 324 -0.61 11.85 12.89
CA GLY A 324 0.13 11.59 11.66
C GLY A 324 -0.81 11.37 10.47
N LYS A 325 -0.61 12.11 9.37
CA LYS A 325 -1.47 12.05 8.19
C LYS A 325 -0.66 11.97 6.90
N ARG A 326 -1.06 11.04 6.02
CA ARG A 326 -0.54 10.95 4.65
C ARG A 326 -1.72 10.93 3.67
N LYS A 327 -1.55 11.54 2.49
CA LYS A 327 -2.58 11.60 1.44
C LYS A 327 -3.19 10.24 1.07
N ILE A 328 -2.44 9.16 1.28
CA ILE A 328 -2.85 7.79 0.96
C ILE A 328 -3.84 7.18 1.96
N TYR A 329 -3.92 7.70 3.19
CA TYR A 329 -4.72 7.08 4.27
C TYR A 329 -6.22 7.04 4.00
N ILE A 330 -6.75 8.06 3.31
CA ILE A 330 -8.19 8.11 2.97
C ILE A 330 -8.54 7.32 1.69
N TYR A 331 -7.54 6.76 0.99
CA TYR A 331 -7.78 6.03 -0.26
C TYR A 331 -8.80 4.86 -0.10
N PRO A 332 -8.78 4.05 0.97
CA PRO A 332 -9.75 2.98 1.16
C PRO A 332 -11.21 3.42 1.18
N THR A 333 -11.51 4.73 1.34
CA THR A 333 -12.88 5.27 1.32
C THR A 333 -13.41 5.57 -0.09
N VAL A 334 -12.53 5.66 -1.07
CA VAL A 334 -12.89 5.99 -2.47
C VAL A 334 -13.99 5.09 -3.03
N PRO A 335 -13.99 3.76 -2.83
CA PRO A 335 -15.10 2.90 -3.25
C PRO A 335 -16.47 3.30 -2.70
N GLY A 336 -16.56 3.66 -1.42
CA GLY A 336 -17.80 4.09 -0.79
C GLY A 336 -18.31 5.43 -1.33
N PHE A 337 -17.41 6.41 -1.51
CA PHE A 337 -17.73 7.69 -2.11
C PHE A 337 -18.26 7.54 -3.55
N ILE A 338 -17.59 6.72 -4.35
CA ILE A 338 -18.01 6.46 -5.74
C ILE A 338 -19.37 5.76 -5.79
N LEU A 339 -19.58 4.76 -4.94
CA LEU A 339 -20.83 4.02 -4.92
C LEU A 339 -22.02 4.93 -4.51
N ALA A 340 -21.80 5.88 -3.61
CA ALA A 340 -22.81 6.88 -3.25
C ALA A 340 -23.11 7.89 -4.36
N ALA A 341 -22.11 8.19 -5.21
CA ALA A 341 -22.22 9.17 -6.31
C ALA A 341 -22.76 8.55 -7.61
N ALA A 342 -22.39 7.32 -7.94
CA ALA A 342 -22.68 6.67 -9.20
C ALA A 342 -24.15 6.68 -9.66
N PRO A 343 -25.17 6.50 -8.79
CA PRO A 343 -26.57 6.54 -9.21
C PRO A 343 -27.03 7.92 -9.69
N LEU A 344 -26.35 8.99 -9.29
CA LEU A 344 -26.67 10.37 -9.64
C LEU A 344 -26.07 10.81 -10.99
N VAL A 345 -25.01 10.13 -11.45
CA VAL A 345 -24.32 10.48 -12.70
C VAL A 345 -25.23 10.46 -13.93
N PRO A 346 -26.12 9.47 -14.14
CA PRO A 346 -27.02 9.50 -15.29
C PRO A 346 -27.97 10.72 -15.29
N TRP A 347 -28.44 11.13 -14.11
CA TRP A 347 -29.27 12.32 -13.95
C TRP A 347 -28.47 13.59 -14.25
N MET A 348 -27.24 13.70 -13.76
CA MET A 348 -26.35 14.84 -14.01
C MET A 348 -26.05 14.98 -15.51
N LEU A 349 -25.64 13.87 -16.16
CA LEU A 349 -25.37 13.86 -17.59
C LEU A 349 -26.59 14.27 -18.42
N LYS A 350 -27.79 13.75 -18.06
CA LYS A 350 -29.04 14.16 -18.72
C LYS A 350 -29.30 15.66 -18.52
N ARG A 351 -29.08 16.20 -17.32
CA ARG A 351 -29.31 17.63 -17.04
C ARG A 351 -28.32 18.53 -17.78
N TRP A 352 -27.05 18.15 -17.85
CA TRP A 352 -26.01 18.97 -18.49
C TRP A 352 -26.09 18.93 -20.02
N PHE A 353 -26.50 17.79 -20.58
CA PHE A 353 -26.47 17.56 -22.04
C PHE A 353 -27.85 17.34 -22.65
N ALA A 354 -28.94 17.64 -21.97
CA ALA A 354 -30.31 17.37 -22.42
C ALA A 354 -30.62 17.94 -23.84
N LYS A 355 -30.06 19.09 -24.19
CA LYS A 355 -30.22 19.77 -25.46
C LYS A 355 -28.93 19.90 -26.29
N ARG A 356 -27.86 19.24 -25.84
CA ARG A 356 -26.49 19.41 -26.40
C ARG A 356 -25.89 18.04 -26.77
N ARG A 357 -26.38 17.43 -27.86
CA ARG A 357 -25.85 16.14 -28.35
C ARG A 357 -24.34 16.17 -28.62
N LEU A 358 -23.82 17.30 -29.16
CA LEU A 358 -22.39 17.50 -29.36
C LEU A 358 -21.62 17.51 -28.03
N GLY A 359 -22.13 18.19 -27.01
CA GLY A 359 -21.52 18.21 -25.70
C GLY A 359 -21.39 16.81 -25.05
N LEU A 360 -22.39 15.94 -25.23
CA LEU A 360 -22.32 14.56 -24.76
C LEU A 360 -21.24 13.76 -25.51
N LYS A 361 -21.11 13.94 -26.84
CA LYS A 361 -20.06 13.29 -27.65
C LYS A 361 -18.68 13.77 -27.22
N ILE A 362 -18.50 15.07 -26.98
CA ILE A 362 -17.24 15.64 -26.46
C ILE A 362 -16.93 15.05 -25.11
N PHE A 363 -17.88 15.00 -24.16
CA PHE A 363 -17.69 14.38 -22.87
C PHE A 363 -17.26 12.91 -22.97
N GLN A 364 -17.88 12.14 -23.86
CA GLN A 364 -17.48 10.75 -24.10
C GLN A 364 -16.08 10.65 -24.68
N GLY A 365 -15.72 11.53 -25.62
CA GLY A 365 -14.36 11.62 -26.17
C GLY A 365 -13.31 11.95 -25.09
N VAL A 366 -13.60 12.93 -24.23
CA VAL A 366 -12.74 13.28 -23.08
C VAL A 366 -12.58 12.10 -22.12
N ALA A 367 -13.67 11.37 -21.83
CA ALA A 367 -13.59 10.19 -20.96
C ALA A 367 -12.71 9.08 -21.57
N VAL A 368 -12.83 8.83 -22.88
CA VAL A 368 -11.96 7.86 -23.57
C VAL A 368 -10.51 8.33 -23.57
N ALA A 369 -10.25 9.62 -23.87
CA ALA A 369 -8.91 10.21 -23.83
C ALA A 369 -8.30 10.13 -22.43
N TRP A 370 -9.10 10.29 -21.36
CA TRP A 370 -8.65 10.15 -19.97
C TRP A 370 -8.14 8.73 -19.67
N PHE A 371 -8.87 7.69 -20.08
CA PHE A 371 -8.40 6.31 -19.91
C PHE A 371 -7.19 5.99 -20.79
N ALA A 372 -7.17 6.49 -22.03
CA ALA A 372 -6.02 6.36 -22.93
C ALA A 372 -4.77 7.03 -22.33
N LEU A 373 -4.94 8.21 -21.71
CA LEU A 373 -3.86 8.90 -21.01
C LEU A 373 -3.32 8.06 -19.83
N TRP A 374 -4.21 7.48 -19.00
CA TRP A 374 -3.77 6.63 -17.89
C TRP A 374 -3.03 5.39 -18.38
N PHE A 375 -3.51 4.77 -19.44
CA PHE A 375 -2.83 3.63 -20.05
C PHE A 375 -1.45 4.02 -20.60
N ALA A 376 -1.38 5.12 -21.37
CA ALA A 376 -0.12 5.62 -21.90
C ALA A 376 0.89 6.02 -20.82
N ARG A 377 0.42 6.73 -19.78
CA ARG A 377 1.26 7.08 -18.61
C ARG A 377 1.79 5.85 -17.90
N GLY A 378 1.09 4.73 -17.95
CA GLY A 378 1.58 3.46 -17.43
C GLY A 378 2.94 3.05 -17.98
N PHE A 379 3.24 3.40 -19.22
CA PHE A 379 4.53 3.17 -19.89
C PHE A 379 5.44 4.41 -19.82
N ILE A 380 4.86 5.61 -19.96
CA ILE A 380 5.63 6.86 -19.98
C ILE A 380 6.27 7.14 -18.62
N ASP A 381 5.53 6.94 -17.51
CA ASP A 381 6.02 7.24 -16.17
C ASP A 381 7.30 6.43 -15.83
N PRO A 382 7.37 5.08 -16.02
CA PRO A 382 8.60 4.32 -15.80
C PRO A 382 9.75 4.72 -16.73
N ILE A 383 9.47 5.07 -17.98
CA ILE A 383 10.49 5.54 -18.93
C ILE A 383 11.04 6.90 -18.49
N HIS A 384 10.18 7.79 -18.01
CA HIS A 384 10.58 9.11 -17.53
C HIS A 384 11.29 9.06 -16.18
N GLU A 385 10.90 8.15 -15.28
CA GLU A 385 11.62 7.87 -14.03
C GLU A 385 13.07 7.43 -14.32
N GLY A 386 13.29 6.76 -15.44
CA GLY A 386 14.60 6.29 -15.87
C GLY A 386 15.09 5.09 -15.07
N ILE A 387 16.41 4.88 -15.10
CA ILE A 387 17.07 3.84 -14.31
C ILE A 387 17.14 4.31 -12.85
N ASN A 388 16.79 3.44 -11.90
CA ASN A 388 16.93 3.74 -10.49
C ASN A 388 18.40 4.16 -10.20
N PRO A 389 18.65 5.32 -9.57
CA PRO A 389 20.00 5.81 -9.30
C PRO A 389 20.87 4.82 -8.52
N HIS A 390 20.28 3.99 -7.66
CA HIS A 390 21.01 2.95 -6.93
C HIS A 390 21.61 1.89 -7.85
N ILE A 391 20.97 1.56 -8.98
CA ILE A 391 21.54 0.65 -9.99
C ILE A 391 22.83 1.24 -10.54
N THR A 392 22.80 2.51 -10.93
CA THR A 392 23.99 3.20 -11.48
C THR A 392 25.14 3.25 -10.48
N VAL A 393 24.84 3.52 -9.19
CA VAL A 393 25.85 3.50 -8.13
C VAL A 393 26.45 2.11 -7.97
N MET A 394 25.59 1.07 -7.91
CA MET A 394 26.04 -0.31 -7.70
C MET A 394 26.80 -0.86 -8.91
N ASP A 395 26.44 -0.47 -10.14
CA ASP A 395 27.16 -0.86 -11.34
C ASP A 395 28.58 -0.28 -11.35
N LYS A 396 28.70 1.02 -11.06
CA LYS A 396 30.02 1.68 -10.98
C LYS A 396 30.85 1.15 -9.81
N ALA A 397 30.23 0.87 -8.66
CA ALA A 397 30.92 0.27 -7.51
C ALA A 397 31.47 -1.11 -7.86
N ASN A 398 30.66 -1.96 -8.53
CA ASN A 398 31.10 -3.28 -8.96
C ASN A 398 32.23 -3.24 -9.98
N GLU A 399 32.19 -2.29 -10.93
CA GLU A 399 33.23 -2.08 -11.91
C GLU A 399 34.54 -1.61 -11.24
N ALA A 400 34.47 -0.58 -10.38
CA ALA A 400 35.63 0.00 -9.73
C ALA A 400 36.27 -0.92 -8.67
N SER A 401 35.49 -1.79 -8.01
CA SER A 401 36.00 -2.78 -7.06
C SER A 401 36.36 -4.13 -7.66
N HIS A 402 36.17 -4.30 -8.99
CA HIS A 402 36.36 -5.57 -9.68
C HIS A 402 35.60 -6.75 -9.08
N GLY A 403 34.41 -6.48 -8.52
CA GLY A 403 33.53 -7.47 -7.89
C GLY A 403 33.94 -7.94 -6.50
N ALA A 404 34.85 -7.22 -5.83
CA ALA A 404 35.26 -7.51 -4.46
C ALA A 404 34.13 -7.29 -3.45
N ASP A 405 34.28 -7.80 -2.22
CA ASP A 405 33.36 -7.59 -1.11
C ASP A 405 33.13 -6.08 -0.90
N LEU A 406 31.86 -5.66 -0.77
CA LEU A 406 31.45 -4.26 -0.66
C LEU A 406 30.79 -3.99 0.69
N VAL A 407 31.46 -3.21 1.53
CA VAL A 407 30.94 -2.76 2.81
C VAL A 407 29.98 -1.58 2.60
N LEU A 408 28.74 -1.67 3.08
CA LEU A 408 27.78 -0.59 3.00
C LEU A 408 27.81 0.26 4.27
N VAL A 409 28.12 1.55 4.14
CA VAL A 409 28.01 2.55 5.19
C VAL A 409 26.71 3.30 5.01
N LYS A 410 25.92 3.46 6.09
CA LYS A 410 24.56 4.03 6.05
C LYS A 410 23.66 3.25 5.11
N TRP A 411 23.05 2.22 5.63
CA TRP A 411 22.17 1.30 4.90
C TRP A 411 21.18 1.99 3.95
N ARG A 412 21.11 1.47 2.74
CA ARG A 412 20.12 1.79 1.72
C ARG A 412 19.65 0.50 1.06
N GLU A 413 18.36 0.25 1.09
CA GLU A 413 17.78 -0.95 0.45
C GLU A 413 18.10 -1.03 -1.02
N GLY A 414 18.09 0.12 -1.73
CA GLY A 414 18.43 0.15 -3.15
C GLY A 414 19.82 -0.37 -3.46
N HIS A 415 20.83 -0.06 -2.63
CA HIS A 415 22.18 -0.61 -2.81
C HIS A 415 22.20 -2.12 -2.62
N TRP A 416 21.53 -2.62 -1.59
CA TRP A 416 21.44 -4.05 -1.33
C TRP A 416 20.63 -4.79 -2.41
N LEU A 417 19.50 -4.23 -2.85
CA LEU A 417 18.63 -4.83 -3.87
C LEU A 417 19.35 -4.99 -5.21
N PHE A 418 20.13 -4.00 -5.61
CA PHE A 418 20.78 -3.97 -6.91
C PHE A 418 22.27 -4.37 -6.86
N ALA A 419 22.71 -4.98 -5.76
CA ALA A 419 24.07 -5.46 -5.62
C ALA A 419 24.39 -6.58 -6.62
N LYS A 420 25.58 -6.50 -7.24
CA LYS A 420 26.10 -7.51 -8.17
C LYS A 420 27.27 -8.32 -7.58
N GLN A 421 27.71 -7.94 -6.40
CA GLN A 421 28.83 -8.50 -5.64
C GLN A 421 28.42 -8.76 -4.20
N PRO A 422 29.20 -9.53 -3.42
CA PRO A 422 28.91 -9.73 -2.01
C PRO A 422 28.86 -8.41 -1.24
N ILE A 423 27.85 -8.27 -0.39
CA ILE A 423 27.63 -7.09 0.45
C ILE A 423 27.93 -7.44 1.89
N ILE A 424 28.66 -6.55 2.55
CA ILE A 424 28.95 -6.56 3.98
C ILE A 424 28.22 -5.38 4.63
N HIS A 425 27.56 -5.59 5.75
CA HIS A 425 26.95 -4.51 6.53
C HIS A 425 26.91 -4.88 8.02
N PHE A 426 26.66 -3.91 8.88
CA PHE A 426 26.67 -4.06 10.34
C PHE A 426 25.28 -3.81 10.97
N GLY A 427 24.22 -4.00 10.21
CA GLY A 427 22.85 -3.72 10.60
C GLY A 427 22.29 -2.45 9.97
N PHE A 428 21.03 -2.13 10.29
CA PHE A 428 20.35 -0.94 9.74
C PHE A 428 20.86 0.36 10.38
N ASP A 429 20.96 0.39 11.70
CA ASP A 429 21.36 1.58 12.46
C ASP A 429 22.86 1.64 12.78
N HIS A 430 23.56 0.52 12.69
CA HIS A 430 24.95 0.34 13.13
C HIS A 430 25.97 0.31 11.97
N SER A 431 25.57 0.49 10.71
CA SER A 431 26.50 0.54 9.59
C SER A 431 27.22 1.91 9.52
N THR A 432 28.18 2.11 10.43
CA THR A 432 28.94 3.35 10.58
C THR A 432 30.19 3.38 9.69
N VAL A 433 30.80 4.56 9.54
CA VAL A 433 32.05 4.71 8.79
C VAL A 433 33.23 4.16 9.58
N GLU A 434 33.18 4.21 10.90
CA GLU A 434 34.17 3.67 11.83
C GLU A 434 34.28 2.15 11.74
N ASP A 435 33.12 1.46 11.72
CA ASP A 435 33.05 0.01 11.52
C ASP A 435 33.60 -0.41 10.15
N ALA A 436 33.26 0.36 9.11
CA ALA A 436 33.78 0.11 7.77
C ALA A 436 35.31 0.30 7.69
N ALA A 437 35.86 1.33 8.33
CA ALA A 437 37.31 1.55 8.40
C ALA A 437 38.02 0.38 9.09
N GLN A 438 37.49 -0.09 10.23
CA GLN A 438 38.03 -1.25 10.93
C GLN A 438 37.97 -2.51 10.06
N TYR A 439 36.82 -2.77 9.42
CA TYR A 439 36.66 -3.93 8.54
C TYR A 439 37.66 -3.93 7.39
N LEU A 440 37.87 -2.77 6.73
CA LEU A 440 38.87 -2.65 5.63
C LEU A 440 40.30 -2.87 6.08
N ARG A 441 40.69 -2.52 7.31
CA ARG A 441 42.02 -2.84 7.87
C ARG A 441 42.21 -4.35 8.02
N GLU A 442 41.16 -5.07 8.42
CA GLU A 442 41.20 -6.52 8.58
C GLU A 442 41.05 -7.25 7.22
N HIS A 443 40.40 -6.61 6.25
CA HIS A 443 40.13 -7.14 4.90
C HIS A 443 40.54 -6.17 3.79
N PRO A 444 41.83 -6.00 3.51
CA PRO A 444 42.34 -4.98 2.58
C PRO A 444 41.90 -5.11 1.11
N GLN A 445 41.32 -6.26 0.76
CA GLN A 445 40.76 -6.53 -0.58
C GLN A 445 39.31 -6.00 -0.73
N ALA A 446 38.63 -5.68 0.37
CA ALA A 446 37.28 -5.15 0.34
C ALA A 446 37.27 -3.65 0.04
N TYR A 447 36.08 -3.16 -0.39
CA TYR A 447 35.85 -1.75 -0.61
C TYR A 447 34.69 -1.30 0.27
N ALA A 448 34.60 0.00 0.61
CA ALA A 448 33.44 0.56 1.30
C ALA A 448 32.72 1.58 0.42
N LEU A 449 31.40 1.45 0.36
CA LEU A 449 30.48 2.37 -0.30
C LEU A 449 29.84 3.28 0.74
N MET A 450 30.00 4.58 0.62
CA MET A 450 29.54 5.54 1.62
C MET A 450 29.07 6.86 1.00
N PRO A 451 28.19 7.62 1.72
CA PRO A 451 27.93 8.99 1.35
C PRO A 451 29.19 9.84 1.46
N THR A 452 29.42 10.76 0.50
CA THR A 452 30.57 11.66 0.53
C THR A 452 30.67 12.50 1.80
N THR A 453 29.52 12.78 2.45
CA THR A 453 29.44 13.51 3.73
C THR A 453 30.09 12.77 4.91
N GLU A 454 30.27 11.46 4.82
CA GLU A 454 30.89 10.64 5.87
C GLU A 454 32.37 10.38 5.61
N LEU A 455 32.83 10.65 4.38
CA LEU A 455 34.14 10.25 3.86
C LEU A 455 35.30 10.77 4.72
N GLU A 456 35.34 12.07 4.97
CA GLU A 456 36.46 12.74 5.63
C GLU A 456 36.66 12.36 7.09
N LYS A 457 35.64 11.70 7.71
CA LYS A 457 35.76 11.24 9.10
C LYS A 457 36.90 10.22 9.27
N CYS A 458 36.96 9.24 8.36
CA CYS A 458 37.85 8.09 8.51
C CYS A 458 38.73 7.84 7.27
N PHE A 459 38.52 8.57 6.17
CA PHE A 459 39.23 8.31 4.90
C PHE A 459 39.78 9.59 4.26
N ILE A 460 40.80 9.44 3.42
CA ILE A 460 41.39 10.50 2.64
C ILE A 460 40.56 10.72 1.38
N ALA A 461 39.91 11.89 1.28
CA ALA A 461 38.96 12.21 0.22
C ALA A 461 39.56 12.08 -1.21
N ASP A 462 40.83 12.48 -1.40
CA ASP A 462 41.52 12.44 -2.70
C ASP A 462 41.73 11.00 -3.23
N LYS A 463 41.64 9.99 -2.37
CA LYS A 463 41.77 8.57 -2.77
C LYS A 463 40.43 7.91 -3.04
N ALA A 464 39.31 8.60 -2.78
CA ALA A 464 37.98 8.08 -3.00
C ALA A 464 37.61 8.16 -4.48
N VAL A 465 36.94 7.14 -4.99
CA VAL A 465 36.35 7.12 -6.33
C VAL A 465 34.91 7.66 -6.25
N PRO A 466 34.63 8.84 -6.82
CA PRO A 466 33.25 9.35 -6.85
C PRO A 466 32.40 8.50 -7.80
N LEU A 467 31.21 8.12 -7.39
CA LEU A 467 30.35 7.25 -8.17
C LEU A 467 29.22 8.03 -8.88
N SER A 468 28.17 8.35 -8.19
CA SER A 468 27.00 9.05 -8.76
C SER A 468 26.17 9.68 -7.66
N GLU A 469 25.46 10.72 -8.04
CA GLU A 469 24.42 11.33 -7.23
C GLU A 469 23.18 10.43 -7.19
N THR A 470 22.61 10.29 -6.02
CA THR A 470 21.25 9.74 -5.82
C THR A 470 20.34 10.84 -5.26
N SER A 471 19.04 10.58 -5.17
CA SER A 471 18.08 11.50 -4.54
C SER A 471 18.42 11.83 -3.07
N ARG A 472 19.47 11.20 -2.50
CA ARG A 472 19.90 11.36 -1.10
C ARG A 472 21.38 11.71 -0.95
N GLY A 473 21.97 12.31 -1.97
CA GLY A 473 23.34 12.80 -1.98
C GLY A 473 24.30 11.98 -2.84
N ASP A 474 25.54 12.41 -2.82
CA ASP A 474 26.63 11.81 -3.58
C ASP A 474 27.24 10.62 -2.83
N TRP A 475 27.70 9.63 -3.59
CA TRP A 475 28.28 8.40 -3.08
C TRP A 475 29.72 8.25 -3.58
N ALA A 476 30.55 7.68 -2.72
CA ALA A 476 31.95 7.39 -3.04
C ALA A 476 32.32 5.96 -2.62
N LEU A 477 33.28 5.40 -3.36
CA LEU A 477 33.90 4.11 -3.08
C LEU A 477 35.33 4.36 -2.57
N VAL A 478 35.67 3.66 -1.50
CA VAL A 478 37.05 3.72 -0.93
C VAL A 478 37.63 2.33 -0.74
N ALA A 479 38.93 2.21 -0.90
CA ALA A 479 39.70 1.02 -0.57
C ALA A 479 40.43 1.21 0.77
N ALA A 480 41.04 0.15 1.29
CA ALA A 480 41.74 0.16 2.56
C ALA A 480 42.91 1.16 2.63
N ASP A 481 43.56 1.44 1.49
CA ASP A 481 44.70 2.39 1.40
C ASP A 481 44.29 3.86 1.55
N ALA A 482 42.98 4.13 1.51
CA ALA A 482 42.42 5.45 1.76
C ALA A 482 42.18 5.74 3.26
N ASP A 483 42.36 4.77 4.14
CA ASP A 483 42.17 4.97 5.61
C ASP A 483 43.14 6.06 6.12
N ASN A 484 42.61 7.01 6.90
CA ASN A 484 43.38 8.09 7.51
C ASN A 484 43.95 7.74 8.89
N GLY A 485 43.57 6.57 9.44
CA GLY A 485 44.03 6.06 10.73
C GLY A 485 43.40 6.74 11.96
N LEU A 486 42.47 7.66 11.76
CA LEU A 486 41.89 8.45 12.87
C LEU A 486 40.69 7.75 13.55
N CYS A 487 40.07 6.78 12.88
CA CYS A 487 38.85 6.14 13.37
C CYS A 487 39.11 4.80 14.05
N HIS A 488 38.42 4.60 15.16
CA HIS A 488 38.37 3.32 15.88
C HIS A 488 36.91 3.00 16.17
N ALA A 489 36.48 1.78 15.86
CA ALA A 489 35.14 1.33 16.19
C ALA A 489 35.03 1.03 17.69
N ASP A 490 33.89 1.37 18.27
CA ASP A 490 33.57 1.06 19.67
C ASP A 490 33.09 -0.42 19.78
N GLY A 491 34.04 -1.37 19.72
CA GLY A 491 33.76 -2.80 19.82
C GLY A 491 33.85 -3.54 18.49
N LYS A 492 33.37 -4.80 18.45
CA LYS A 492 33.23 -5.60 17.23
C LYS A 492 31.76 -5.65 16.85
N PRO A 493 31.35 -4.94 15.80
CA PRO A 493 29.97 -5.01 15.33
C PRO A 493 29.65 -6.43 14.81
N GLU A 494 28.38 -6.81 14.85
CA GLU A 494 27.91 -8.01 14.17
C GLU A 494 28.06 -7.80 12.66
N VAL A 495 28.71 -8.74 11.98
CA VAL A 495 28.99 -8.67 10.56
C VAL A 495 27.98 -9.52 9.80
N PHE A 496 27.19 -8.90 8.98
CA PHE A 496 26.28 -9.57 8.06
C PHE A 496 26.89 -9.61 6.66
N ARG A 497 27.04 -10.83 6.11
CA ARG A 497 27.46 -11.03 4.72
C ARG A 497 26.29 -11.53 3.91
N PHE A 498 26.04 -10.88 2.80
CA PHE A 498 24.97 -11.23 1.89
C PHE A 498 25.47 -11.31 0.45
N GLU A 499 25.01 -12.32 -0.28
CA GLU A 499 25.28 -12.48 -1.71
C GLU A 499 24.02 -13.00 -2.41
N TRP A 500 23.64 -12.36 -3.52
CA TRP A 500 22.52 -12.81 -4.32
C TRP A 500 22.86 -14.13 -5.02
N THR A 501 22.25 -15.22 -4.62
CA THR A 501 22.35 -16.54 -5.29
C THR A 501 21.59 -16.56 -6.62
N ARG A 502 20.64 -15.66 -6.82
CA ARG A 502 19.89 -15.42 -8.05
C ARG A 502 20.00 -13.95 -8.43
N LYS A 503 20.36 -13.68 -9.68
CA LYS A 503 20.25 -12.32 -10.23
C LYS A 503 18.77 -12.06 -10.53
N PHE A 504 18.13 -11.22 -9.74
CA PHE A 504 16.73 -10.84 -9.88
C PHE A 504 16.52 -9.58 -10.73
N PHE A 505 17.56 -8.78 -10.88
CA PHE A 505 17.56 -7.50 -11.57
C PHE A 505 18.60 -7.45 -12.69
#